data_26e5c24701220055ec0420037855a093
#
_entry.id   26e5c24701220055ec0420037855a093
#
_cell.length_a   1.000
_cell.length_b   1.000
_cell.length_c   1.000
_cell.angle_alpha   90.00
_cell.angle_beta   90.00
_cell.angle_gamma   90.00
#
_symmetry.space_group_name_H-M   'P 1'
#
loop_
_entity.id
_entity.type
_entity.pdbx_description
1 polymer ?
#
loop_
_entity_poly.entity_id
_entity_poly.type
_entity_poly.pdbx_seq_one_letter_code
_entity_poly.pdbx_strand_id
1 'polypeptide(L)'
;MNSRERVIRAIEFEAPDRVPVTHSVLPAALMRYGEKLERVFRDYPSDFGTGYTYTQYEWLLSGRKRYVDEWGCVWFKEQKGLMGQVKGHPIADWKAFETYRFPTLPDKRLGYVTGSGGSLFERMQWLRGFKNLLKDLMTGRREVILLRDKVVDYNLQVIRRSLESKVDGIGFSDDWGTQDRLMIKPSLWREFYKPAYKRMFDEVHKGGAHVHFHSDGYIMDIIPDLVEIGVDALNPQFSCMNLEALGKVCAGKVCVVSDIDRQRILPFGSVEEVRESVKRVISIFGSYNRGLIGRGEIGPDVPLKNVKAMFQAFKEYGKYPLTP
;
A
#
# COMPACT_ATOMS: atom_id res chain seq x y z
N MET A 1 -19.48 8.03 -16.77
CA MET A 1 -18.88 8.12 -15.40
C MET A 1 -17.46 8.63 -15.53
N ASN A 2 -17.03 9.59 -14.72
CA ASN A 2 -15.63 10.05 -14.69
C ASN A 2 -14.77 9.14 -13.80
N SER A 3 -13.45 9.28 -13.88
CA SER A 3 -12.51 8.39 -13.15
C SER A 3 -12.66 8.48 -11.64
N ARG A 4 -12.77 9.68 -11.06
CA ARG A 4 -12.96 9.88 -9.63
C ARG A 4 -14.25 9.20 -9.13
N GLU A 5 -15.37 9.46 -9.78
CA GLU A 5 -16.66 8.86 -9.45
C GLU A 5 -16.61 7.33 -9.52
N ARG A 6 -15.92 6.77 -10.52
CA ARG A 6 -15.77 5.32 -10.68
C ARG A 6 -15.04 4.68 -9.51
N VAL A 7 -13.96 5.30 -9.03
CA VAL A 7 -13.20 4.80 -7.87
C VAL A 7 -14.04 4.88 -6.59
N ILE A 8 -14.70 6.02 -6.34
CA ILE A 8 -15.59 6.21 -5.19
C ILE A 8 -16.67 5.12 -5.19
N ARG A 9 -17.38 4.94 -6.31
CA ARG A 9 -18.43 3.92 -6.42
C ARG A 9 -17.91 2.50 -6.24
N ALA A 10 -16.67 2.19 -6.66
CA ALA A 10 -16.09 0.88 -6.40
C ALA A 10 -15.80 0.68 -4.90
N ILE A 11 -15.32 1.70 -4.20
CA ILE A 11 -15.05 1.65 -2.76
C ILE A 11 -16.37 1.55 -1.97
N GLU A 12 -17.38 2.31 -2.34
CA GLU A 12 -18.68 2.39 -1.67
C GLU A 12 -19.69 1.34 -2.15
N PHE A 13 -19.28 0.42 -3.03
CA PHE A 13 -20.12 -0.64 -3.59
C PHE A 13 -21.35 -0.13 -4.38
N GLU A 14 -21.27 1.04 -4.99
CA GLU A 14 -22.33 1.73 -5.72
C GLU A 14 -22.31 1.50 -7.24
N ALA A 15 -21.93 0.32 -7.65
CA ALA A 15 -22.03 -0.10 -9.05
C ALA A 15 -21.32 0.83 -10.08
N PRO A 16 -19.97 0.86 -10.12
CA PRO A 16 -19.24 1.53 -11.19
C PRO A 16 -19.57 0.93 -12.57
N ASP A 17 -19.28 1.66 -13.64
CA ASP A 17 -19.49 1.18 -15.03
C ASP A 17 -18.49 0.10 -15.45
N ARG A 18 -17.31 0.10 -14.83
CA ARG A 18 -16.25 -0.91 -14.99
C ARG A 18 -15.36 -0.94 -13.75
N VAL A 19 -14.53 -1.95 -13.66
CA VAL A 19 -13.44 -2.01 -12.68
C VAL A 19 -12.50 -0.80 -12.90
N PRO A 20 -12.35 0.10 -11.93
CA PRO A 20 -11.32 1.14 -12.02
C PRO A 20 -9.93 0.53 -11.97
N VAL A 21 -8.94 1.19 -12.57
CA VAL A 21 -7.55 0.72 -12.57
C VAL A 21 -6.61 1.78 -12.02
N THR A 22 -5.53 1.33 -11.38
CA THR A 22 -4.44 2.20 -10.95
C THR A 22 -3.08 1.67 -11.42
N HIS A 23 -2.14 2.59 -11.63
CA HIS A 23 -0.77 2.24 -11.96
C HIS A 23 0.06 2.11 -10.69
N SER A 24 0.79 1.00 -10.58
CA SER A 24 1.81 0.80 -9.55
C SER A 24 3.09 0.39 -10.25
N VAL A 25 4.12 1.21 -10.16
CA VAL A 25 5.35 1.02 -10.92
C VAL A 25 6.57 1.32 -10.07
N LEU A 26 7.51 0.40 -10.04
CA LEU A 26 8.78 0.61 -9.37
C LEU A 26 9.68 1.53 -10.21
N PRO A 27 10.48 2.41 -9.58
CA PRO A 27 11.41 3.31 -10.29
C PRO A 27 12.31 2.59 -11.30
N ALA A 28 12.73 1.38 -10.98
CA ALA A 28 13.58 0.57 -11.87
C ALA A 28 12.87 0.17 -13.18
N ALA A 29 11.55 -0.03 -13.15
CA ALA A 29 10.77 -0.30 -14.36
C ALA A 29 10.65 0.94 -15.26
N LEU A 30 10.43 2.13 -14.66
CA LEU A 30 10.47 3.40 -15.40
C LEU A 30 11.82 3.62 -16.06
N MET A 31 12.92 3.32 -15.37
CA MET A 31 14.26 3.44 -15.91
C MET A 31 14.52 2.46 -17.06
N ARG A 32 14.00 1.22 -16.94
CA ARG A 32 14.18 0.18 -17.96
C ARG A 32 13.39 0.48 -19.23
N TYR A 33 12.15 0.91 -19.09
CA TYR A 33 11.20 0.98 -20.21
C TYR A 33 10.95 2.40 -20.73
N GLY A 34 11.12 3.43 -19.89
CA GLY A 34 10.96 4.84 -20.26
C GLY A 34 9.65 5.08 -21.02
N GLU A 35 9.75 5.78 -22.14
CA GLU A 35 8.61 6.13 -23.01
C GLU A 35 7.75 4.95 -23.46
N LYS A 36 8.30 3.73 -23.55
CA LYS A 36 7.53 2.55 -23.96
C LYS A 36 6.48 2.20 -22.89
N LEU A 37 6.81 2.33 -21.61
CA LEU A 37 5.88 2.13 -20.51
C LEU A 37 4.86 3.28 -20.44
N GLU A 38 5.30 4.53 -20.66
CA GLU A 38 4.41 5.68 -20.71
C GLU A 38 3.37 5.58 -21.83
N ARG A 39 3.71 4.99 -22.98
CA ARG A 39 2.73 4.71 -24.05
C ARG A 39 1.66 3.73 -23.56
N VAL A 40 2.04 2.67 -22.85
CA VAL A 40 1.07 1.73 -22.25
C VAL A 40 0.14 2.47 -21.28
N PHE A 41 0.68 3.37 -20.47
CA PHE A 41 -0.15 4.14 -19.53
C PHE A 41 -1.09 5.15 -20.22
N ARG A 42 -0.70 5.70 -21.38
CA ARG A 42 -1.61 6.51 -22.21
C ARG A 42 -2.74 5.69 -22.83
N ASP A 43 -2.46 4.46 -23.27
CA ASP A 43 -3.47 3.55 -23.85
C ASP A 43 -4.44 3.02 -22.78
N TYR A 44 -3.97 2.93 -21.52
CA TYR A 44 -4.71 2.45 -20.35
C TYR A 44 -4.55 3.42 -19.18
N PRO A 45 -5.23 4.57 -19.21
CA PRO A 45 -5.07 5.61 -18.19
C PRO A 45 -5.58 5.15 -16.83
N SER A 46 -4.88 5.57 -15.78
CA SER A 46 -5.29 5.35 -14.39
C SER A 46 -6.56 6.12 -14.07
N ASP A 47 -7.43 5.52 -13.25
CA ASP A 47 -8.60 6.20 -12.66
C ASP A 47 -8.22 7.02 -11.40
N PHE A 48 -6.98 6.86 -10.92
CA PHE A 48 -6.42 7.68 -9.84
C PHE A 48 -5.63 8.85 -10.42
N GLY A 49 -5.66 9.99 -9.75
CA GLY A 49 -4.79 11.11 -10.08
C GLY A 49 -3.32 10.71 -9.90
N THR A 50 -2.45 11.12 -10.82
CA THR A 50 -1.02 10.86 -10.75
C THR A 50 -0.34 11.97 -9.98
N GLY A 51 0.08 11.71 -8.77
CA GLY A 51 0.84 12.64 -7.96
C GLY A 51 1.86 11.94 -7.07
N TYR A 52 2.85 11.25 -7.66
CA TYR A 52 3.98 10.74 -6.90
C TYR A 52 5.14 11.75 -6.98
N THR A 53 5.34 12.54 -5.93
CA THR A 53 6.61 13.21 -5.67
C THR A 53 7.17 12.70 -4.37
N TYR A 54 7.95 11.61 -4.43
CA TYR A 54 8.74 11.18 -3.28
C TYR A 54 10.05 11.97 -3.24
N THR A 55 10.37 12.57 -2.10
CA THR A 55 11.70 13.14 -1.84
C THR A 55 12.80 12.10 -1.93
N GLN A 56 12.50 10.83 -1.67
CA GLN A 56 13.37 9.68 -1.91
C GLN A 56 13.59 9.36 -3.39
N TYR A 57 12.76 9.86 -4.30
CA TYR A 57 12.80 9.46 -5.71
C TYR A 57 14.14 9.79 -6.38
N GLU A 58 14.67 10.98 -6.11
CA GLU A 58 16.01 11.36 -6.61
C GLU A 58 17.11 10.43 -6.10
N TRP A 59 17.04 10.06 -4.82
CA TRP A 59 17.99 9.09 -4.28
C TRP A 59 17.83 7.73 -4.93
N LEU A 60 16.60 7.22 -5.08
CA LEU A 60 16.35 5.92 -5.73
C LEU A 60 16.93 5.89 -7.14
N LEU A 61 16.80 6.97 -7.92
CA LEU A 61 17.32 7.09 -9.27
C LEU A 61 18.79 7.47 -9.33
N SER A 62 19.42 7.88 -8.22
CA SER A 62 20.84 8.24 -8.17
C SER A 62 21.76 7.00 -8.06
N GLY A 63 23.05 7.17 -8.33
CA GLY A 63 24.09 6.17 -8.05
C GLY A 63 24.48 6.05 -6.57
N ARG A 64 23.96 6.92 -5.68
CA ARG A 64 24.32 6.93 -4.26
C ARG A 64 23.72 5.70 -3.57
N LYS A 65 24.57 4.93 -2.90
CA LYS A 65 24.14 3.73 -2.17
C LYS A 65 23.50 4.03 -0.81
N ARG A 66 23.81 5.19 -0.22
CA ARG A 66 23.36 5.60 1.12
C ARG A 66 22.50 6.85 1.06
N TYR A 67 21.44 6.88 1.87
CA TYR A 67 20.54 8.00 2.09
C TYR A 67 20.12 8.05 3.57
N VAL A 68 19.93 9.23 4.11
CA VAL A 68 19.33 9.43 5.45
C VAL A 68 18.02 10.14 5.24
N ASP A 69 16.93 9.55 5.70
CA ASP A 69 15.60 10.14 5.61
C ASP A 69 15.40 11.22 6.70
N GLU A 70 14.27 11.92 6.62
CA GLU A 70 13.91 12.97 7.58
C GLU A 70 13.69 12.46 9.02
N TRP A 71 13.53 11.13 9.18
CA TRP A 71 13.46 10.48 10.48
C TRP A 71 14.84 10.10 11.04
N GLY A 72 15.92 10.36 10.30
CA GLY A 72 17.27 9.96 10.65
C GLY A 72 17.56 8.47 10.41
N CYS A 73 16.64 7.73 9.76
CA CYS A 73 16.90 6.34 9.40
C CYS A 73 17.89 6.28 8.22
N VAL A 74 18.88 5.39 8.31
CA VAL A 74 19.91 5.27 7.28
C VAL A 74 19.55 4.12 6.33
N TRP A 75 19.25 4.48 5.10
CA TRP A 75 18.89 3.58 4.02
C TRP A 75 20.10 3.18 3.19
N PHE A 76 20.15 1.93 2.76
CA PHE A 76 21.12 1.41 1.83
C PHE A 76 20.44 0.66 0.69
N LYS A 77 20.93 0.84 -0.52
CA LYS A 77 20.52 0.06 -1.69
C LYS A 77 21.75 -0.49 -2.42
N GLU A 78 21.59 -1.67 -2.99
CA GLU A 78 22.67 -2.32 -3.72
C GLU A 78 22.88 -1.69 -5.11
N GLN A 79 21.80 -1.34 -5.77
CA GLN A 79 21.84 -0.78 -7.12
C GLN A 79 20.78 0.29 -7.35
N LYS A 80 21.01 1.08 -8.39
CA LYS A 80 20.12 2.15 -8.83
C LYS A 80 18.74 1.60 -9.19
N GLY A 81 17.67 2.33 -8.79
CA GLY A 81 16.28 1.98 -9.10
C GLY A 81 15.65 0.90 -8.21
N LEU A 82 16.40 0.29 -7.28
CA LEU A 82 15.84 -0.60 -6.26
C LEU A 82 15.50 0.17 -4.99
N MET A 83 14.46 -0.31 -4.31
CA MET A 83 14.17 0.12 -2.94
C MET A 83 15.32 -0.29 -2.02
N GLY A 84 15.68 0.59 -1.11
CA GLY A 84 16.70 0.33 -0.13
C GLY A 84 16.15 -0.45 1.07
N GLN A 85 17.05 -0.80 1.98
CA GLN A 85 16.75 -1.32 3.31
C GLN A 85 17.30 -0.38 4.36
N VAL A 86 16.58 -0.21 5.46
CA VAL A 86 17.08 0.53 6.60
C VAL A 86 18.13 -0.30 7.33
N LYS A 87 19.34 0.22 7.47
CA LYS A 87 20.46 -0.40 8.16
C LYS A 87 20.94 0.40 9.38
N GLY A 88 20.56 1.70 9.46
CA GLY A 88 20.84 2.52 10.63
C GLY A 88 19.55 3.02 11.26
N HIS A 89 19.43 2.83 12.56
CA HIS A 89 18.22 3.06 13.34
C HIS A 89 18.49 4.16 14.38
N PRO A 90 17.86 5.33 14.31
CA PRO A 90 18.14 6.44 15.22
C PRO A 90 17.79 6.14 16.67
N ILE A 91 16.85 5.22 16.93
CA ILE A 91 16.44 4.80 18.28
C ILE A 91 16.83 3.31 18.50
N ALA A 92 18.01 2.91 18.05
CA ALA A 92 18.52 1.56 18.30
C ALA A 92 18.75 1.30 19.80
N ASP A 93 19.13 2.32 20.55
CA ASP A 93 19.21 2.34 22.01
C ASP A 93 18.14 3.30 22.58
N TRP A 94 17.42 2.86 23.61
CA TRP A 94 16.39 3.67 24.26
C TRP A 94 16.93 4.96 24.90
N LYS A 95 18.22 5.06 25.21
CA LYS A 95 18.86 6.30 25.63
C LYS A 95 18.73 7.41 24.59
N ALA A 96 18.73 7.03 23.30
CA ALA A 96 18.57 8.02 22.22
C ALA A 96 17.13 8.55 22.13
N PHE A 97 16.13 7.85 22.65
CA PHE A 97 14.72 8.28 22.59
C PHE A 97 14.47 9.60 23.34
N GLU A 98 15.13 9.82 24.44
CA GLU A 98 14.98 11.05 25.26
C GLU A 98 15.37 12.32 24.48
N THR A 99 16.38 12.22 23.62
CA THR A 99 16.91 13.34 22.84
C THR A 99 16.47 13.34 21.38
N TYR A 100 15.79 12.27 20.95
CA TYR A 100 15.33 12.15 19.56
C TYR A 100 14.34 13.26 19.20
N ARG A 101 14.57 13.88 18.03
CA ARG A 101 13.68 14.90 17.48
C ARG A 101 12.89 14.32 16.33
N PHE A 102 11.57 14.26 16.50
CA PHE A 102 10.66 13.89 15.43
C PHE A 102 10.72 14.94 14.31
N PRO A 103 10.64 14.52 13.04
CA PRO A 103 10.69 15.46 11.92
C PRO A 103 9.52 16.42 11.97
N THR A 104 9.78 17.65 11.49
CA THR A 104 8.72 18.64 11.24
C THR A 104 8.01 18.31 9.92
N LEU A 105 6.73 18.63 9.84
CA LEU A 105 6.00 18.49 8.58
C LEU A 105 6.57 19.45 7.53
N PRO A 106 6.75 19.00 6.27
CA PRO A 106 7.24 19.87 5.21
C PRO A 106 6.24 20.98 4.92
N ASP A 107 6.73 22.21 4.72
CA ASP A 107 5.89 23.37 4.39
C ASP A 107 5.28 23.34 2.98
N LYS A 108 5.80 22.53 2.10
CA LYS A 108 5.28 22.40 0.73
C LYS A 108 4.01 21.56 0.72
N ARG A 109 2.90 22.18 0.31
CA ARG A 109 1.71 21.45 -0.12
C ARG A 109 2.13 20.51 -1.24
N LEU A 110 2.05 19.21 -1.01
CA LEU A 110 2.15 18.20 -2.05
C LEU A 110 0.89 18.35 -2.92
N GLY A 111 1.05 18.93 -4.11
CA GLY A 111 -0.06 19.03 -5.05
C GLY A 111 -0.55 17.65 -5.46
N TYR A 112 -1.82 17.46 -5.50
CA TYR A 112 -2.55 16.31 -6.05
C TYR A 112 -2.02 14.95 -5.59
N VAL A 113 -2.37 14.55 -4.39
CA VAL A 113 -2.02 13.23 -3.87
C VAL A 113 -3.23 12.67 -3.15
N THR A 114 -3.57 11.42 -3.40
CA THR A 114 -4.16 10.61 -2.34
C THR A 114 -3.29 10.87 -1.11
N GLY A 115 -3.85 11.44 -0.05
CA GLY A 115 -3.05 11.82 1.11
C GLY A 115 -2.34 10.61 1.70
N SER A 116 -1.21 10.82 2.34
CA SER A 116 -0.49 9.77 3.04
C SER A 116 -0.96 9.69 4.50
N GLY A 117 -1.27 8.49 4.99
CA GLY A 117 -1.48 8.19 6.40
C GLY A 117 -0.18 7.74 7.10
N GLY A 118 0.88 7.56 6.32
CA GLY A 118 2.15 7.05 6.79
C GLY A 118 2.13 5.54 7.07
N SER A 119 3.18 5.06 7.72
CA SER A 119 3.29 3.72 8.28
C SER A 119 3.42 3.80 9.80
N LEU A 120 2.96 2.80 10.50
CA LEU A 120 3.10 2.72 11.97
C LEU A 120 4.14 1.66 12.36
N PHE A 121 3.90 0.42 11.97
CA PHE A 121 4.81 -0.70 12.30
C PHE A 121 6.17 -0.54 11.63
N GLU A 122 6.20 -0.30 10.33
CA GLU A 122 7.45 -0.09 9.61
C GLU A 122 8.21 1.13 10.15
N ARG A 123 7.51 2.23 10.46
CA ARG A 123 8.16 3.41 11.06
C ARG A 123 8.79 3.07 12.40
N MET A 124 8.08 2.33 13.26
CA MET A 124 8.62 1.89 14.55
C MET A 124 9.84 0.97 14.36
N GLN A 125 9.80 0.03 13.40
CA GLN A 125 10.94 -0.85 13.14
C GLN A 125 12.14 -0.10 12.53
N TRP A 126 11.90 0.90 11.68
CA TRP A 126 12.99 1.72 11.12
C TRP A 126 13.68 2.58 12.19
N LEU A 127 12.91 3.09 13.13
CA LEU A 127 13.44 3.88 14.25
C LEU A 127 14.18 3.01 15.28
N ARG A 128 13.58 1.89 15.68
CA ARG A 128 14.07 1.05 16.78
C ARG A 128 14.97 -0.10 16.34
N GLY A 129 14.85 -0.54 15.09
CA GLY A 129 15.39 -1.79 14.56
C GLY A 129 14.45 -2.96 14.79
N PHE A 130 14.22 -3.78 13.75
CA PHE A 130 13.23 -4.86 13.74
C PHE A 130 13.37 -5.82 14.94
N LYS A 131 14.59 -6.36 15.16
CA LYS A 131 14.85 -7.28 16.27
C LYS A 131 14.56 -6.67 17.64
N ASN A 132 14.97 -5.41 17.86
CA ASN A 132 14.74 -4.72 19.11
C ASN A 132 13.26 -4.46 19.34
N LEU A 133 12.54 -4.00 18.30
CA LEU A 133 11.10 -3.75 18.36
C LEU A 133 10.35 -5.03 18.75
N LEU A 134 10.63 -6.16 18.10
CA LEU A 134 9.97 -7.43 18.42
C LEU A 134 10.25 -7.85 19.87
N LYS A 135 11.49 -7.71 20.34
CA LYS A 135 11.85 -8.01 21.73
C LYS A 135 11.07 -7.12 22.71
N ASP A 136 11.01 -5.82 22.44
CA ASP A 136 10.32 -4.85 23.30
C ASP A 136 8.81 -5.09 23.35
N LEU A 137 8.20 -5.46 22.21
CA LEU A 137 6.79 -5.87 22.15
C LEU A 137 6.51 -7.12 22.98
N MET A 138 7.39 -8.14 22.88
CA MET A 138 7.24 -9.40 23.63
C MET A 138 7.45 -9.23 25.13
N THR A 139 8.27 -8.27 25.54
CA THR A 139 8.58 -8.01 26.97
C THR A 139 7.69 -6.91 27.57
N GLY A 140 6.78 -6.32 26.79
CA GLY A 140 5.84 -5.30 27.28
C GLY A 140 6.52 -4.01 27.76
N ARG A 141 7.63 -3.59 27.12
CA ARG A 141 8.34 -2.37 27.53
C ARG A 141 7.46 -1.13 27.38
N ARG A 142 7.46 -0.28 28.40
CA ARG A 142 6.69 0.97 28.41
C ARG A 142 7.10 1.91 27.27
N GLU A 143 8.39 1.96 26.94
CA GLU A 143 8.94 2.84 25.91
C GLU A 143 8.39 2.51 24.51
N VAL A 144 8.05 1.25 24.23
CA VAL A 144 7.48 0.89 22.93
C VAL A 144 6.06 1.42 22.75
N ILE A 145 5.30 1.54 23.84
CA ILE A 145 3.97 2.20 23.82
C ILE A 145 4.14 3.68 23.54
N LEU A 146 5.07 4.34 24.22
CA LEU A 146 5.36 5.76 24.01
C LEU A 146 5.83 6.03 22.57
N LEU A 147 6.68 5.17 22.02
CA LEU A 147 7.12 5.29 20.62
C LEU A 147 5.94 5.16 19.66
N ARG A 148 5.09 4.14 19.84
CA ARG A 148 3.88 3.96 19.03
C ARG A 148 3.01 5.22 19.05
N ASP A 149 2.71 5.74 20.23
CA ASP A 149 1.82 6.87 20.39
C ASP A 149 2.41 8.14 19.75
N LYS A 150 3.72 8.34 19.82
CA LYS A 150 4.42 9.44 19.14
C LYS A 150 4.37 9.31 17.61
N VAL A 151 4.51 8.10 17.08
CA VAL A 151 4.36 7.87 15.62
C VAL A 151 2.91 8.11 15.19
N VAL A 152 1.94 7.64 15.97
CA VAL A 152 0.50 7.91 15.72
C VAL A 152 0.21 9.41 15.74
N ASP A 153 0.70 10.15 16.74
CA ASP A 153 0.49 11.60 16.83
C ASP A 153 1.08 12.34 15.62
N TYR A 154 2.23 11.90 15.13
CA TYR A 154 2.81 12.44 13.90
C TYR A 154 1.94 12.11 12.67
N ASN A 155 1.54 10.86 12.51
CA ASN A 155 0.70 10.44 11.40
C ASN A 155 -0.65 11.17 11.39
N LEU A 156 -1.25 11.41 12.55
CA LEU A 156 -2.48 12.21 12.68
C LEU A 156 -2.31 13.64 12.15
N GLN A 157 -1.14 14.27 12.37
CA GLN A 157 -0.87 15.60 11.80
C GLN A 157 -0.76 15.53 10.27
N VAL A 158 -0.10 14.49 9.72
CA VAL A 158 -0.01 14.26 8.27
C VAL A 158 -1.39 14.05 7.66
N ILE A 159 -2.23 13.23 8.31
CA ILE A 159 -3.62 12.96 7.90
C ILE A 159 -4.42 14.27 7.84
N ARG A 160 -4.44 15.05 8.91
CA ARG A 160 -5.18 16.33 8.97
C ARG A 160 -4.77 17.29 7.87
N ARG A 161 -3.45 17.41 7.63
CA ARG A 161 -2.92 18.26 6.57
C ARG A 161 -3.32 17.78 5.16
N SER A 162 -3.39 16.47 4.96
CA SER A 162 -3.89 15.89 3.72
C SER A 162 -5.39 16.17 3.54
N LEU A 163 -6.19 16.02 4.61
CA LEU A 163 -7.63 16.30 4.60
C LEU A 163 -7.95 17.77 4.31
N GLU A 164 -7.15 18.72 4.81
CA GLU A 164 -7.25 20.15 4.46
C GLU A 164 -7.14 20.37 2.94
N SER A 165 -6.42 19.52 2.24
CA SER A 165 -6.28 19.54 0.77
C SER A 165 -7.45 18.86 0.05
N LYS A 166 -8.50 18.43 0.76
CA LYS A 166 -9.71 17.77 0.22
C LYS A 166 -9.40 16.53 -0.61
N VAL A 167 -8.51 15.67 -0.12
CA VAL A 167 -8.22 14.37 -0.75
C VAL A 167 -9.41 13.41 -0.60
N ASP A 168 -9.56 12.50 -1.55
CA ASP A 168 -10.65 11.51 -1.53
C ASP A 168 -10.35 10.30 -0.65
N GLY A 169 -9.08 10.03 -0.41
CA GLY A 169 -8.64 8.92 0.41
C GLY A 169 -7.26 9.16 1.03
N ILE A 170 -6.96 8.41 2.06
CA ILE A 170 -5.66 8.40 2.76
C ILE A 170 -5.08 6.99 2.69
N GLY A 171 -3.87 6.88 2.16
CA GLY A 171 -3.14 5.63 2.04
C GLY A 171 -2.24 5.34 3.25
N PHE A 172 -2.35 4.14 3.78
CA PHE A 172 -1.46 3.55 4.78
C PHE A 172 -0.72 2.36 4.18
N SER A 173 0.51 2.15 4.60
CA SER A 173 1.31 1.00 4.19
C SER A 173 2.13 0.49 5.37
N ASP A 174 1.88 -0.76 5.73
CA ASP A 174 2.66 -1.47 6.75
C ASP A 174 2.71 -2.97 6.42
N ASP A 175 3.91 -3.52 6.22
CA ASP A 175 4.10 -4.92 5.87
C ASP A 175 4.06 -5.80 7.10
N TRP A 176 2.94 -6.49 7.30
CA TRP A 176 2.68 -7.33 8.47
C TRP A 176 3.02 -8.80 8.28
N GLY A 177 3.15 -9.23 7.02
CA GLY A 177 3.28 -10.63 6.67
C GLY A 177 4.67 -11.06 6.23
N THR A 178 5.00 -12.32 6.51
CA THR A 178 5.98 -13.08 5.76
C THR A 178 5.29 -13.82 4.61
N GLN A 179 5.94 -14.76 3.94
CA GLN A 179 5.32 -15.51 2.85
C GLN A 179 4.13 -16.38 3.33
N ASP A 180 4.09 -16.80 4.60
CA ASP A 180 3.17 -17.80 5.12
C ASP A 180 2.49 -17.45 6.45
N ARG A 181 2.87 -16.35 7.10
CA ARG A 181 2.35 -15.96 8.42
C ARG A 181 2.57 -14.49 8.73
N LEU A 182 1.88 -14.00 9.77
CA LEU A 182 2.17 -12.69 10.37
C LEU A 182 3.53 -12.68 11.06
N MET A 183 4.17 -11.51 11.08
CA MET A 183 5.45 -11.30 11.79
C MET A 183 5.31 -11.32 13.31
N ILE A 184 4.12 -11.07 13.84
CA ILE A 184 3.77 -11.14 15.26
C ILE A 184 2.47 -11.92 15.46
N LYS A 185 2.21 -12.37 16.70
CA LYS A 185 0.94 -13.07 17.01
C LYS A 185 -0.27 -12.14 16.75
N PRO A 186 -1.36 -12.65 16.15
CA PRO A 186 -2.58 -11.86 15.93
C PRO A 186 -3.14 -11.22 17.21
N SER A 187 -3.05 -11.92 18.35
CA SER A 187 -3.47 -11.37 19.65
C SER A 187 -2.68 -10.12 20.06
N LEU A 188 -1.35 -10.15 19.86
CA LEU A 188 -0.49 -8.99 20.15
C LEU A 188 -0.78 -7.84 19.18
N TRP A 189 -1.06 -8.14 17.90
CA TRP A 189 -1.46 -7.13 16.93
C TRP A 189 -2.77 -6.46 17.36
N ARG A 190 -3.78 -7.24 17.78
CA ARG A 190 -5.08 -6.72 18.26
C ARG A 190 -4.95 -5.85 19.50
N GLU A 191 -4.11 -6.26 20.44
CA GLU A 191 -3.89 -5.52 21.69
C GLU A 191 -3.11 -4.21 21.44
N PHE A 192 -2.04 -4.27 20.66
CA PHE A 192 -1.09 -3.19 20.58
C PHE A 192 -1.34 -2.25 19.38
N TYR A 193 -1.61 -2.78 18.18
CA TYR A 193 -1.69 -1.98 16.96
C TYR A 193 -3.10 -1.64 16.52
N LYS A 194 -4.07 -2.55 16.68
CA LYS A 194 -5.46 -2.32 16.26
C LYS A 194 -6.06 -1.02 16.82
N PRO A 195 -5.95 -0.69 18.12
CA PRO A 195 -6.47 0.57 18.65
C PRO A 195 -5.77 1.80 18.06
N ALA A 196 -4.48 1.69 17.76
CA ALA A 196 -3.69 2.77 17.17
C ALA A 196 -4.12 3.05 15.72
N TYR A 197 -4.31 1.99 14.91
CA TYR A 197 -4.87 2.14 13.55
C TYR A 197 -6.28 2.71 13.58
N LYS A 198 -7.15 2.18 14.46
CA LYS A 198 -8.51 2.70 14.58
C LYS A 198 -8.55 4.20 14.83
N ARG A 199 -7.69 4.70 15.71
CA ARG A 199 -7.58 6.14 15.99
C ARG A 199 -7.21 6.95 14.74
N MET A 200 -6.32 6.44 13.90
CA MET A 200 -5.93 7.10 12.65
C MET A 200 -7.03 7.00 11.58
N PHE A 201 -7.69 5.85 11.45
CA PHE A 201 -8.78 5.65 10.49
C PHE A 201 -10.02 6.47 10.84
N ASP A 202 -10.36 6.57 12.13
CA ASP A 202 -11.44 7.45 12.60
C ASP A 202 -11.19 8.93 12.22
N GLU A 203 -9.94 9.39 12.26
CA GLU A 203 -9.58 10.75 11.85
C GLU A 203 -9.77 10.94 10.33
N VAL A 204 -9.43 9.94 9.52
CA VAL A 204 -9.66 9.97 8.07
C VAL A 204 -11.16 10.07 7.77
N HIS A 205 -11.98 9.21 8.39
CA HIS A 205 -13.42 9.20 8.18
C HIS A 205 -14.10 10.49 8.66
N LYS A 206 -13.65 11.09 9.77
CA LYS A 206 -14.12 12.41 10.21
C LYS A 206 -13.89 13.49 9.15
N GLY A 207 -12.83 13.37 8.36
CA GLY A 207 -12.54 14.26 7.25
C GLY A 207 -13.31 13.94 5.97
N GLY A 208 -14.14 12.89 5.96
CA GLY A 208 -14.94 12.46 4.79
C GLY A 208 -14.10 11.77 3.69
N ALA A 209 -12.94 11.21 4.04
CA ALA A 209 -12.07 10.50 3.12
C ALA A 209 -12.06 9.00 3.39
N HIS A 210 -11.72 8.19 2.38
CA HIS A 210 -11.61 6.74 2.48
C HIS A 210 -10.24 6.30 3.02
N VAL A 211 -10.22 5.22 3.79
CA VAL A 211 -9.00 4.56 4.28
C VAL A 211 -8.55 3.51 3.28
N HIS A 212 -7.37 3.72 2.68
CA HIS A 212 -6.66 2.73 1.88
C HIS A 212 -5.57 2.09 2.72
N PHE A 213 -5.51 0.76 2.75
CA PHE A 213 -4.47 0.04 3.51
C PHE A 213 -3.75 -0.97 2.62
N HIS A 214 -2.43 -0.89 2.59
CA HIS A 214 -1.56 -1.85 1.93
C HIS A 214 -0.76 -2.65 2.95
N SER A 215 -0.59 -3.95 2.68
CA SER A 215 0.33 -4.81 3.41
C SER A 215 0.85 -5.92 2.52
N ASP A 216 2.16 -6.06 2.47
CA ASP A 216 2.79 -7.23 1.88
C ASP A 216 2.76 -8.43 2.84
N GLY A 217 2.92 -9.62 2.24
CA GLY A 217 2.93 -10.90 2.93
C GLY A 217 1.56 -11.45 3.31
N TYR A 218 1.58 -12.52 4.10
CA TYR A 218 0.39 -13.21 4.59
C TYR A 218 -0.26 -12.43 5.74
N ILE A 219 -1.48 -11.94 5.54
CA ILE A 219 -2.21 -11.13 6.53
C ILE A 219 -3.64 -11.63 6.81
N MET A 220 -3.99 -12.84 6.37
CA MET A 220 -5.36 -13.39 6.51
C MET A 220 -5.92 -13.29 7.93
N ASP A 221 -5.07 -13.46 8.95
CA ASP A 221 -5.48 -13.48 10.36
C ASP A 221 -5.97 -12.13 10.90
N ILE A 222 -5.61 -11.02 10.24
CA ILE A 222 -5.96 -9.65 10.67
C ILE A 222 -6.86 -8.90 9.69
N ILE A 223 -7.18 -9.47 8.52
CA ILE A 223 -8.09 -8.83 7.57
C ILE A 223 -9.46 -8.52 8.19
N PRO A 224 -10.11 -9.45 8.93
CA PRO A 224 -11.37 -9.12 9.60
C PRO A 224 -11.27 -7.94 10.57
N ASP A 225 -10.16 -7.85 11.28
CA ASP A 225 -9.89 -6.74 12.21
C ASP A 225 -9.68 -5.41 11.47
N LEU A 226 -8.97 -5.43 10.33
CA LEU A 226 -8.77 -4.24 9.48
C LEU A 226 -10.11 -3.72 8.93
N VAL A 227 -10.99 -4.62 8.49
CA VAL A 227 -12.35 -4.29 8.05
C VAL A 227 -13.15 -3.69 9.20
N GLU A 228 -13.12 -4.31 10.39
CA GLU A 228 -13.85 -3.85 11.58
C GLU A 228 -13.46 -2.44 12.00
N ILE A 229 -12.17 -2.09 11.89
CA ILE A 229 -11.70 -0.75 12.28
C ILE A 229 -11.78 0.29 11.16
N GLY A 230 -12.33 -0.08 9.99
CA GLY A 230 -12.72 0.87 8.96
C GLY A 230 -11.75 1.02 7.79
N VAL A 231 -11.09 -0.06 7.34
CA VAL A 231 -10.42 -0.06 6.03
C VAL A 231 -11.47 -0.11 4.93
N ASP A 232 -11.50 0.90 4.04
CA ASP A 232 -12.44 0.98 2.92
C ASP A 232 -11.90 0.30 1.66
N ALA A 233 -10.58 0.41 1.43
CA ALA A 233 -9.90 -0.23 0.31
C ALA A 233 -8.63 -0.95 0.79
N LEU A 234 -8.59 -2.27 0.61
CA LEU A 234 -7.49 -3.13 1.05
C LEU A 234 -6.67 -3.64 -0.12
N ASN A 235 -5.37 -3.44 -0.08
CA ASN A 235 -4.41 -3.99 -1.04
C ASN A 235 -3.50 -5.04 -0.36
N PRO A 236 -3.90 -6.30 -0.29
CA PRO A 236 -3.11 -7.39 0.26
C PRO A 236 -2.29 -8.06 -0.83
N GLN A 237 -1.15 -8.65 -0.49
CA GLN A 237 -0.31 -9.40 -1.43
C GLN A 237 -0.95 -10.75 -1.78
N PHE A 238 -1.55 -10.88 -2.94
CA PHE A 238 -2.30 -12.07 -3.36
C PHE A 238 -1.46 -13.35 -3.41
N SER A 239 -0.20 -13.25 -3.86
CA SER A 239 0.70 -14.41 -3.99
C SER A 239 1.01 -15.13 -2.68
N CYS A 240 0.76 -14.50 -1.53
CA CYS A 240 0.98 -15.06 -0.20
C CYS A 240 -0.28 -15.72 0.40
N MET A 241 -1.44 -15.66 -0.28
CA MET A 241 -2.73 -16.09 0.26
C MET A 241 -3.54 -16.91 -0.74
N ASN A 242 -4.45 -17.73 -0.22
CA ASN A 242 -5.43 -18.40 -1.08
C ASN A 242 -6.50 -17.39 -1.51
N LEU A 243 -6.65 -17.17 -2.82
CA LEU A 243 -7.53 -16.14 -3.39
C LEU A 243 -9.01 -16.38 -3.09
N GLU A 244 -9.48 -17.63 -3.09
CA GLU A 244 -10.86 -17.97 -2.78
C GLU A 244 -11.18 -17.73 -1.30
N ALA A 245 -10.25 -18.08 -0.41
CA ALA A 245 -10.38 -17.79 1.01
C ALA A 245 -10.39 -16.26 1.27
N LEU A 246 -9.49 -15.52 0.59
CA LEU A 246 -9.44 -14.07 0.65
C LEU A 246 -10.76 -13.45 0.14
N GLY A 247 -11.29 -13.97 -0.97
CA GLY A 247 -12.58 -13.56 -1.51
C GLY A 247 -13.71 -13.69 -0.49
N LYS A 248 -13.80 -14.82 0.22
CA LYS A 248 -14.82 -15.07 1.26
C LYS A 248 -14.72 -14.07 2.44
N VAL A 249 -13.52 -13.64 2.76
CA VAL A 249 -13.29 -12.69 3.88
C VAL A 249 -13.59 -11.25 3.45
N CYS A 250 -13.19 -10.85 2.24
CA CYS A 250 -13.25 -9.47 1.77
C CYS A 250 -14.54 -9.11 1.02
N ALA A 251 -15.12 -10.08 0.28
CA ALA A 251 -16.20 -9.81 -0.66
C ALA A 251 -17.41 -9.14 -0.01
N GLY A 252 -17.82 -7.99 -0.58
CA GLY A 252 -18.95 -7.19 -0.08
C GLY A 252 -18.72 -6.48 1.25
N LYS A 253 -17.50 -6.53 1.82
CA LYS A 253 -17.15 -5.92 3.11
C LYS A 253 -16.08 -4.85 3.00
N VAL A 254 -15.15 -5.00 2.09
CA VAL A 254 -14.06 -4.06 1.80
C VAL A 254 -13.77 -4.08 0.31
N CYS A 255 -13.52 -2.93 -0.29
CA CYS A 255 -13.05 -2.86 -1.67
C CYS A 255 -11.63 -3.44 -1.75
N VAL A 256 -11.42 -4.38 -2.66
CA VAL A 256 -10.10 -4.99 -2.84
C VAL A 256 -9.34 -4.27 -3.96
N VAL A 257 -8.17 -3.76 -3.65
CA VAL A 257 -7.20 -3.32 -4.65
C VAL A 257 -6.35 -4.52 -5.02
N SER A 258 -6.47 -5.00 -6.24
CA SER A 258 -5.81 -6.24 -6.65
C SER A 258 -4.29 -6.15 -6.58
N ASP A 259 -3.64 -7.31 -6.49
CA ASP A 259 -2.20 -7.48 -6.62
C ASP A 259 -1.95 -8.68 -7.54
N ILE A 260 -2.00 -8.45 -8.87
CA ILE A 260 -1.72 -9.52 -9.84
C ILE A 260 -0.31 -10.05 -9.57
N ASP A 261 -0.19 -11.37 -9.41
CA ASP A 261 1.02 -12.03 -8.91
C ASP A 261 2.31 -11.49 -9.54
N ARG A 262 2.98 -10.63 -8.78
CA ARG A 262 4.23 -9.95 -9.15
C ARG A 262 5.46 -10.83 -8.96
N GLN A 263 5.31 -12.00 -8.31
CA GLN A 263 6.42 -12.92 -8.06
C GLN A 263 6.57 -13.96 -9.19
N ARG A 264 5.48 -14.33 -9.87
CA ARG A 264 5.47 -15.41 -10.86
C ARG A 264 4.73 -15.03 -12.14
N ILE A 265 3.48 -14.61 -12.06
CA ILE A 265 2.62 -14.42 -13.23
C ILE A 265 3.07 -13.19 -14.06
N LEU A 266 3.18 -12.02 -13.42
CA LEU A 266 3.58 -10.82 -14.16
C LEU A 266 4.98 -10.91 -14.76
N PRO A 267 6.04 -11.37 -14.04
CA PRO A 267 7.39 -11.40 -14.62
C PRO A 267 7.62 -12.57 -15.56
N PHE A 268 7.05 -13.75 -15.30
CA PHE A 268 7.44 -14.99 -15.98
C PHE A 268 6.30 -15.69 -16.73
N GLY A 269 5.05 -15.31 -16.49
CA GLY A 269 3.90 -15.91 -17.14
C GLY A 269 3.77 -15.51 -18.63
N SER A 270 3.04 -16.30 -19.39
CA SER A 270 2.58 -15.96 -20.73
C SER A 270 1.52 -14.84 -20.67
N VAL A 271 1.23 -14.24 -21.82
CA VAL A 271 0.14 -13.24 -21.94
C VAL A 271 -1.20 -13.85 -21.54
N GLU A 272 -1.44 -15.11 -21.91
CA GLU A 272 -2.65 -15.85 -21.59
C GLU A 272 -2.80 -16.08 -20.07
N GLU A 273 -1.71 -16.50 -19.39
CA GLU A 273 -1.72 -16.67 -17.94
C GLU A 273 -1.98 -15.36 -17.18
N VAL A 274 -1.42 -14.26 -17.66
CA VAL A 274 -1.71 -12.92 -17.10
C VAL A 274 -3.21 -12.58 -17.27
N ARG A 275 -3.77 -12.80 -18.45
CA ARG A 275 -5.17 -12.53 -18.75
C ARG A 275 -6.12 -13.39 -17.89
N GLU A 276 -5.83 -14.68 -17.78
CA GLU A 276 -6.61 -15.60 -16.93
C GLU A 276 -6.51 -15.23 -15.44
N SER A 277 -5.33 -14.82 -14.96
CA SER A 277 -5.16 -14.32 -13.61
C SER A 277 -6.05 -13.10 -13.34
N VAL A 278 -6.09 -12.13 -14.25
CA VAL A 278 -6.97 -10.96 -14.15
C VAL A 278 -8.44 -11.36 -14.18
N LYS A 279 -8.84 -12.25 -15.10
CA LYS A 279 -10.22 -12.76 -15.20
C LYS A 279 -10.66 -13.42 -13.90
N ARG A 280 -9.81 -14.26 -13.31
CA ARG A 280 -10.06 -14.90 -12.02
C ARG A 280 -10.23 -13.89 -10.89
N VAL A 281 -9.36 -12.89 -10.81
CA VAL A 281 -9.47 -11.82 -9.80
C VAL A 281 -10.79 -11.06 -9.95
N ILE A 282 -11.18 -10.71 -11.18
CA ILE A 282 -12.47 -10.04 -11.44
C ILE A 282 -13.64 -10.94 -11.03
N SER A 283 -13.60 -12.24 -11.33
CA SER A 283 -14.67 -13.18 -10.96
C SER A 283 -14.82 -13.32 -9.44
N ILE A 284 -13.71 -13.31 -8.70
CA ILE A 284 -13.74 -13.47 -7.23
C ILE A 284 -14.18 -12.18 -6.54
N PHE A 285 -13.61 -11.03 -6.88
CA PHE A 285 -13.82 -9.78 -6.14
C PHE A 285 -14.78 -8.82 -6.82
N GLY A 286 -14.84 -8.80 -8.15
CA GLY A 286 -15.69 -7.91 -8.92
C GLY A 286 -17.16 -8.33 -8.94
N SER A 287 -17.48 -9.61 -8.67
CA SER A 287 -18.86 -10.14 -8.68
C SER A 287 -19.67 -9.67 -7.47
N TYR A 288 -19.03 -9.39 -6.35
CA TYR A 288 -19.70 -8.97 -5.10
C TYR A 288 -19.80 -7.44 -5.04
N ASN A 289 -20.95 -6.92 -5.43
CA ASN A 289 -21.24 -5.48 -5.39
C ASN A 289 -20.18 -4.59 -6.03
N ARG A 290 -19.29 -5.19 -6.88
CA ARG A 290 -18.30 -4.46 -7.69
C ARG A 290 -17.20 -3.76 -6.90
N GLY A 291 -16.87 -4.23 -5.70
CA GLY A 291 -15.82 -3.68 -4.82
C GLY A 291 -14.41 -4.12 -5.21
N LEU A 292 -13.96 -3.79 -6.43
CA LEU A 292 -12.64 -4.14 -6.95
C LEU A 292 -11.99 -2.96 -7.66
N ILE A 293 -10.71 -2.75 -7.40
CA ILE A 293 -9.81 -1.84 -8.10
C ILE A 293 -8.69 -2.67 -8.73
N GLY A 294 -8.50 -2.55 -10.04
CA GLY A 294 -7.47 -3.29 -10.79
C GLY A 294 -6.07 -2.68 -10.62
N ARG A 295 -5.14 -3.47 -10.11
CA ARG A 295 -3.74 -3.12 -9.91
C ARG A 295 -2.85 -4.35 -10.07
N GLY A 296 -1.64 -4.14 -10.53
CA GLY A 296 -0.51 -5.05 -10.41
C GLY A 296 0.76 -4.22 -10.33
N GLU A 297 1.71 -4.61 -9.48
CA GLU A 297 2.96 -3.91 -9.35
C GLU A 297 3.91 -4.23 -10.50
N ILE A 298 4.38 -3.20 -11.19
CA ILE A 298 5.24 -3.30 -12.37
C ILE A 298 6.69 -3.12 -11.94
N GLY A 299 7.39 -4.26 -11.78
CA GLY A 299 8.83 -4.31 -11.56
C GLY A 299 9.64 -4.20 -12.84
N PRO A 300 10.97 -4.04 -12.74
CA PRO A 300 11.86 -4.02 -13.91
C PRO A 300 11.89 -5.36 -14.64
N ASP A 301 11.54 -6.45 -14.00
CA ASP A 301 11.48 -7.82 -14.49
C ASP A 301 10.18 -8.13 -15.26
N VAL A 302 9.14 -7.31 -15.11
CA VAL A 302 7.84 -7.52 -15.78
C VAL A 302 7.93 -7.12 -17.26
N PRO A 303 7.76 -8.04 -18.22
CA PRO A 303 7.78 -7.71 -19.64
C PRO A 303 6.65 -6.76 -20.04
N LEU A 304 6.91 -5.78 -20.90
CA LEU A 304 5.88 -4.83 -21.36
C LEU A 304 4.65 -5.49 -21.99
N LYS A 305 4.82 -6.66 -22.64
CA LYS A 305 3.69 -7.45 -23.17
C LYS A 305 2.74 -7.89 -22.06
N ASN A 306 3.27 -8.25 -20.88
CA ASN A 306 2.49 -8.68 -19.72
C ASN A 306 1.83 -7.47 -19.02
N VAL A 307 2.51 -6.32 -18.95
CA VAL A 307 1.89 -5.06 -18.48
C VAL A 307 0.70 -4.70 -19.35
N LYS A 308 0.86 -4.73 -20.67
CA LYS A 308 -0.22 -4.45 -21.62
C LYS A 308 -1.36 -5.45 -21.49
N ALA A 309 -1.04 -6.76 -21.41
CA ALA A 309 -2.03 -7.83 -21.26
C ALA A 309 -2.87 -7.66 -20.00
N MET A 310 -2.26 -7.29 -18.87
CA MET A 310 -2.94 -7.04 -17.61
C MET A 310 -3.97 -5.91 -17.74
N PHE A 311 -3.57 -4.74 -18.21
CA PHE A 311 -4.51 -3.61 -18.35
C PHE A 311 -5.57 -3.85 -19.43
N GLN A 312 -5.21 -4.53 -20.51
CA GLN A 312 -6.16 -4.92 -21.54
C GLN A 312 -7.21 -5.88 -20.97
N ALA A 313 -6.80 -6.86 -20.16
CA ALA A 313 -7.72 -7.80 -19.53
C ALA A 313 -8.68 -7.10 -18.55
N PHE A 314 -8.21 -6.16 -17.71
CA PHE A 314 -9.11 -5.34 -16.89
C PHE A 314 -10.10 -4.54 -17.73
N LYS A 315 -9.67 -3.97 -18.86
CA LYS A 315 -10.55 -3.21 -19.77
C LYS A 315 -11.61 -4.10 -20.45
N GLU A 316 -11.26 -5.32 -20.82
CA GLU A 316 -12.15 -6.26 -21.51
C GLU A 316 -13.11 -6.95 -20.55
N TYR A 317 -12.60 -7.58 -19.49
CA TYR A 317 -13.38 -8.38 -18.56
C TYR A 317 -14.00 -7.59 -17.42
N GLY A 318 -13.51 -6.39 -17.15
CA GLY A 318 -13.96 -5.58 -16.02
C GLY A 318 -15.17 -4.67 -16.30
N LYS A 319 -15.81 -4.79 -17.46
CA LYS A 319 -17.05 -4.03 -17.76
C LYS A 319 -18.23 -4.63 -17.02
N TYR A 320 -19.06 -3.79 -16.41
CA TYR A 320 -20.28 -4.23 -15.74
C TYR A 320 -21.52 -4.07 -16.61
N PRO A 321 -22.50 -5.02 -16.57
CA PRO A 321 -22.43 -6.28 -15.83
C PRO A 321 -21.31 -7.20 -16.33
N LEU A 322 -20.69 -7.97 -15.43
CA LEU A 322 -19.66 -8.92 -15.83
C LEU A 322 -20.28 -9.98 -16.75
N THR A 323 -19.62 -10.26 -17.86
CA THR A 323 -19.94 -11.42 -18.70
C THR A 323 -19.31 -12.66 -18.09
N PRO A 324 -20.02 -13.79 -18.01
CA PRO A 324 -19.53 -15.05 -17.47
C PRO A 324 -18.25 -15.58 -18.12
#